data_500931f0897be752b30856052914c7f7
#
_entry.id   500931f0897be752b30856052914c7f7
#
_cell.length_a   1.000
_cell.length_b   1.000
_cell.length_c   1.000
_cell.angle_alpha   90.00
_cell.angle_beta   90.00
_cell.angle_gamma   90.00
#
_symmetry.space_group_name_H-M   'P 1'
#
loop_
_entity.id
_entity.type
_entity.pdbx_description
1 polymer ?
#
loop_
_entity_poly.entity_id
_entity_poly.type
_entity_poly.pdbx_seq_one_letter_code
_entity_poly.pdbx_strand_id
1 'polypeptide(L)'
;MKQIQVTEELRNKIQAIDFELTATKDLISFLWGQDPVNMEAVNYYTKQQRELFIEFETAKSALVDIYNIKKDTVWNLDYNTCILSINED
;
A
#
# COMPACT_ATOMS: atom_id res chain seq x y z
N MET A 1 -18.74 12.32 7.19
CA MET A 1 -17.34 11.94 6.99
C MET A 1 -16.50 12.33 8.21
N LYS A 2 -15.72 11.42 8.71
CA LYS A 2 -14.85 11.65 9.86
C LYS A 2 -13.41 11.81 9.38
N GLN A 3 -12.69 12.75 9.97
CA GLN A 3 -11.28 12.99 9.66
C GLN A 3 -10.44 12.85 10.92
N ILE A 4 -9.33 12.13 10.81
CA ILE A 4 -8.42 11.87 11.93
C ILE A 4 -7.00 12.22 11.49
N GLN A 5 -6.28 12.91 12.37
CA GLN A 5 -4.86 13.20 12.13
C GLN A 5 -4.04 11.96 12.51
N VAL A 6 -3.36 11.39 11.53
CA VAL A 6 -2.50 10.21 11.72
C VAL A 6 -1.09 10.66 12.05
N THR A 7 -0.34 9.88 12.83
CA THR A 7 1.05 10.19 13.12
C THR A 7 1.90 10.13 11.86
N GLU A 8 2.94 10.98 11.80
CA GLU A 8 3.88 10.97 10.67
C GLU A 8 4.58 9.62 10.54
N GLU A 9 4.87 8.97 11.66
CA GLU A 9 5.53 7.67 11.66
C GLU A 9 4.69 6.61 10.94
N LEU A 10 3.40 6.54 11.24
CA LEU A 10 2.47 5.64 10.55
C LEU A 10 2.32 5.98 9.08
N ARG A 11 2.14 7.27 8.77
CA ARG A 11 2.05 7.74 7.39
C ARG A 11 3.30 7.34 6.61
N ASN A 12 4.48 7.57 7.17
CA ASN A 12 5.75 7.27 6.50
C ASN A 12 5.90 5.78 6.22
N LYS A 13 5.51 4.94 7.17
CA LYS A 13 5.58 3.49 7.02
C LYS A 13 4.68 3.00 5.88
N ILE A 14 3.42 3.44 5.87
CA ILE A 14 2.46 3.02 4.86
C ILE A 14 2.86 3.57 3.48
N GLN A 15 3.26 4.83 3.43
CA GLN A 15 3.66 5.48 2.18
C GLN A 15 4.89 4.80 1.56
N ALA A 16 5.87 4.43 2.37
CA ALA A 16 7.07 3.76 1.88
C ALA A 16 6.74 2.41 1.25
N ILE A 17 5.88 1.61 1.88
CA ILE A 17 5.45 0.32 1.35
C ILE A 17 4.64 0.51 0.06
N ASP A 18 3.73 1.45 0.04
CA ASP A 18 2.91 1.79 -1.14
C ASP A 18 3.79 2.20 -2.31
N PHE A 19 4.79 3.04 -2.05
CA PHE A 19 5.74 3.48 -3.07
C PHE A 19 6.52 2.30 -3.66
N GLU A 20 7.05 1.41 -2.82
CA GLU A 20 7.77 0.22 -3.27
C GLU A 20 6.86 -0.73 -4.06
N LEU A 21 5.63 -0.89 -3.61
CA LEU A 21 4.65 -1.74 -4.27
C LEU A 21 4.34 -1.23 -5.69
N THR A 22 4.14 0.08 -5.83
CA THR A 22 3.89 0.71 -7.13
C THR A 22 5.11 0.58 -8.04
N ALA A 23 6.31 0.84 -7.54
CA ALA A 23 7.55 0.72 -8.30
C ALA A 23 7.77 -0.73 -8.79
N THR A 24 7.50 -1.71 -7.94
CA THR A 24 7.63 -3.12 -8.30
C THR A 24 6.62 -3.51 -9.38
N LYS A 25 5.38 -3.03 -9.26
CA LYS A 25 4.34 -3.26 -10.26
C LYS A 25 4.75 -2.70 -11.62
N ASP A 26 5.28 -1.48 -11.65
CA ASP A 26 5.75 -0.84 -12.89
C ASP A 26 6.91 -1.62 -13.51
N LEU A 27 7.85 -2.10 -12.68
CA LEU A 27 8.96 -2.91 -13.13
C LEU A 27 8.50 -4.23 -13.75
N ILE A 28 7.53 -4.90 -13.14
CA ILE A 28 6.97 -6.15 -13.67
C ILE A 28 6.33 -5.89 -15.04
N SER A 29 5.56 -4.80 -15.18
CA SER A 29 4.96 -4.43 -16.45
C SER A 29 6.01 -4.17 -17.52
N PHE A 30 7.10 -3.51 -17.16
CA PHE A 30 8.23 -3.28 -18.06
C PHE A 30 8.84 -4.59 -18.53
N LEU A 31 9.08 -5.54 -17.61
CA LEU A 31 9.68 -6.83 -17.93
C LEU A 31 8.80 -7.65 -18.88
N TRP A 32 7.49 -7.61 -18.71
CA TRP A 32 6.55 -8.29 -19.61
C TRP A 32 6.58 -7.70 -21.03
N GLY A 33 6.93 -6.43 -21.17
CA GLY A 33 7.02 -5.76 -22.49
C GLY A 33 8.30 -6.07 -23.26
N GLN A 34 9.25 -6.79 -22.67
CA GLN A 34 10.52 -7.12 -23.33
C GLN A 34 10.38 -8.36 -24.24
N ASP A 35 11.21 -8.42 -25.28
CA ASP A 35 11.25 -9.55 -26.21
C ASP A 35 12.71 -9.99 -26.38
N PRO A 36 13.12 -11.18 -25.91
CA PRO A 36 12.28 -12.14 -25.15
C PRO A 36 12.01 -11.70 -23.70
N VAL A 37 10.93 -12.17 -23.13
CA VAL A 37 10.58 -11.91 -21.73
C VAL A 37 11.54 -12.65 -20.82
N ASN A 38 12.12 -11.94 -19.83
CA ASN A 38 12.96 -12.56 -18.82
C ASN A 38 12.08 -13.11 -17.69
N MET A 39 11.67 -14.38 -17.83
CA MET A 39 10.76 -15.02 -16.87
C MET A 39 11.38 -15.17 -15.48
N GLU A 40 12.69 -15.33 -15.38
CA GLU A 40 13.37 -15.42 -14.08
C GLU A 40 13.22 -14.12 -13.30
N ALA A 41 13.43 -12.98 -13.96
CA ALA A 41 13.24 -11.67 -13.35
C ALA A 41 11.77 -11.41 -13.01
N VAL A 42 10.85 -11.76 -13.91
CA VAL A 42 9.39 -11.61 -13.66
C VAL A 42 9.00 -12.40 -12.41
N ASN A 43 9.44 -13.64 -12.30
CA ASN A 43 9.10 -14.48 -11.15
C ASN A 43 9.69 -13.93 -9.85
N TYR A 44 10.91 -13.42 -9.89
CA TYR A 44 11.57 -12.81 -8.73
C TYR A 44 10.78 -11.59 -8.21
N TYR A 45 10.44 -10.66 -9.10
CA TYR A 45 9.73 -9.44 -8.70
C TYR A 45 8.27 -9.68 -8.38
N THR A 46 7.64 -10.68 -8.99
CA THR A 46 6.28 -11.08 -8.63
C THR A 46 6.22 -11.61 -7.19
N LYS A 47 7.23 -12.37 -6.78
CA LYS A 47 7.33 -12.82 -5.40
C LYS A 47 7.51 -11.65 -4.45
N GLN A 48 8.39 -10.71 -4.79
CA GLN A 48 8.58 -9.50 -3.98
C GLN A 48 7.32 -8.66 -3.88
N GLN A 49 6.58 -8.52 -4.97
CA GLN A 49 5.31 -7.81 -4.97
C GLN A 49 4.31 -8.43 -3.99
N ARG A 50 4.26 -9.77 -3.96
CA ARG A 50 3.38 -10.48 -3.04
C ARG A 50 3.75 -10.22 -1.58
N GLU A 51 5.03 -10.24 -1.27
CA GLU A 51 5.53 -9.95 0.08
C GLU A 51 5.23 -8.51 0.51
N LEU A 52 5.44 -7.57 -0.40
CA LEU A 52 5.12 -6.15 -0.17
C LEU A 52 3.62 -5.94 0.03
N PHE A 53 2.80 -6.64 -0.73
CA PHE A 53 1.34 -6.57 -0.58
C PHE A 53 0.91 -7.04 0.81
N ILE A 54 1.50 -8.12 1.31
CA ILE A 54 1.22 -8.63 2.65
C ILE A 54 1.64 -7.60 3.71
N GLU A 55 2.82 -6.99 3.55
CA GLU A 55 3.27 -5.93 4.45
C GLU A 55 2.33 -4.73 4.44
N PHE A 56 1.86 -4.35 3.25
CA PHE A 56 0.94 -3.23 3.09
C PHE A 56 -0.40 -3.50 3.79
N GLU A 57 -0.96 -4.68 3.58
CA GLU A 57 -2.21 -5.08 4.23
C GLU A 57 -2.04 -5.16 5.76
N THR A 58 -0.90 -5.63 6.24
CA THR A 58 -0.59 -5.68 7.67
C THR A 58 -0.52 -4.26 8.26
N ALA A 59 0.14 -3.34 7.57
CA ALA A 59 0.24 -1.95 8.02
C ALA A 59 -1.12 -1.26 8.03
N LYS A 60 -1.96 -1.53 7.02
CA LYS A 60 -3.33 -0.99 6.96
C LYS A 60 -4.19 -1.56 8.11
N SER A 61 -4.06 -2.84 8.39
CA SER A 61 -4.77 -3.47 9.52
C SER A 61 -4.38 -2.85 10.85
N ALA A 62 -3.10 -2.57 11.04
CA ALA A 62 -2.63 -1.89 12.25
C ALA A 62 -3.26 -0.49 12.40
N LEU A 63 -3.35 0.24 11.30
CA LEU A 63 -3.99 1.57 11.30
C LEU A 63 -5.48 1.46 11.64
N VAL A 64 -6.17 0.49 11.09
CA VAL A 64 -7.58 0.23 11.37
C VAL A 64 -7.77 -0.05 12.88
N ASP A 65 -6.90 -0.86 13.47
CA ASP A 65 -6.97 -1.19 14.89
C ASP A 65 -6.68 0.02 15.79
N ILE A 66 -5.66 0.81 15.45
CA ILE A 66 -5.26 1.98 16.24
C ILE A 66 -6.39 3.02 16.30
N TYR A 67 -7.05 3.26 15.18
CA TYR A 67 -8.08 4.31 15.07
C TYR A 67 -9.50 3.77 15.15
N ASN A 68 -9.67 2.48 15.48
CA ASN A 68 -10.98 1.85 15.66
C ASN A 68 -11.92 2.05 14.46
N ILE A 69 -11.39 1.87 13.26
CA ILE A 69 -12.19 1.97 12.04
C ILE A 69 -13.06 0.73 11.93
N LYS A 70 -14.36 0.93 11.69
CA LYS A 70 -15.29 -0.18 11.53
C LYS A 70 -14.94 -1.02 10.30
N LYS A 71 -15.10 -2.34 10.42
CA LYS A 71 -14.94 -3.25 9.31
C LYS A 71 -15.87 -2.85 8.15
N ASP A 72 -15.40 -3.02 6.94
CA ASP A 72 -16.13 -2.70 5.70
C ASP A 72 -16.40 -1.21 5.50
N THR A 73 -15.74 -0.35 6.27
CA THR A 73 -15.82 1.09 6.07
C THR A 73 -14.76 1.53 5.05
N VAL A 74 -15.15 2.38 4.11
CA VAL A 74 -14.23 2.96 3.14
C VAL A 74 -13.46 4.09 3.81
N TRP A 75 -12.13 4.07 3.67
CA TRP A 75 -11.28 5.12 4.21
C TRP A 75 -10.14 5.42 3.25
N ASN A 76 -9.59 6.62 3.40
CA ASN A 76 -8.47 7.08 2.58
C ASN A 76 -7.48 7.87 3.43
N LEU A 77 -6.19 7.61 3.24
CA LEU A 77 -5.13 8.33 3.93
C LEU A 77 -4.45 9.28 2.95
N ASP A 78 -4.48 10.57 3.25
CA ASP A 78 -3.78 11.58 2.48
C ASP A 78 -2.33 11.68 2.98
N TYR A 79 -1.38 11.27 2.16
CA TYR A 79 0.03 11.27 2.54
C TYR A 79 0.60 12.68 2.72
N ASN A 80 0.04 13.67 2.07
CA ASN A 80 0.55 15.03 2.16
C ASN A 80 0.16 15.71 3.48
N THR A 81 -1.06 15.45 3.95
CA THR A 81 -1.60 16.09 5.15
C THR A 81 -1.63 15.19 6.36
N CYS A 82 -1.35 13.90 6.21
CA CYS A 82 -1.51 12.87 7.26
C CYS A 82 -2.95 12.76 7.76
N ILE A 83 -3.92 13.15 6.95
CA ILE A 83 -5.34 13.07 7.33
C ILE A 83 -5.96 11.78 6.80
N LEU A 84 -6.54 11.03 7.74
CA LEU A 84 -7.32 9.83 7.44
C LEU A 84 -8.78 10.22 7.35
N SER A 85 -9.37 10.07 6.18
CA SER A 85 -10.79 10.36 5.95
C SER A 85 -11.57 9.06 5.97
N ILE A 86 -12.57 8.98 6.82
CA ILE A 86 -13.39 7.78 7.01
C ILE A 86 -14.80 8.10 6.56
N ASN A 87 -15.32 7.32 5.63
CA ASN A 87 -16.68 7.48 5.12
C ASN A 87 -17.62 6.60 5.96
N GLU A 88 -18.15 7.19 7.00
CA GLU A 88 -19.12 6.53 7.89
C GLU A 88 -20.54 6.93 7.46
N ASP A 89 -21.34 5.95 7.10
CA ASP A 89 -22.77 6.14 6.79
C ASP A 89 -23.64 5.58 7.89
#